data_45619fe6dd97c702c04505cb6890ec99
#
_entry.id   45619fe6dd97c702c04505cb6890ec99
#
_cell.length_a   1.000
_cell.length_b   1.000
_cell.length_c   1.000
_cell.angle_alpha   90.00
_cell.angle_beta   90.00
_cell.angle_gamma   90.00
#
_symmetry.space_group_name_H-M   'P 1'
#
loop_
_entity.id
_entity.type
_entity.pdbx_description
1 polymer ?
#
loop_
_entity_poly.entity_id
_entity_poly.type
_entity_poly.pdbx_seq_one_letter_code
_entity_poly.pdbx_strand_id
1 'polypeptide(L)'
;MLRSENLYEILDKYFSQIQKNSYYKREVQKFLMKKYEYSDIEYMQYIIGAKSKDEIPDNEMYWLIDAFNNVFRTNMEMKTYFSDKEIVRFSSLKADYLKTDIYPIRISPVIEIAEDQWVTKISIDLLKEFYDNQLIIYNPRTQRQLKQRRRGQDVSYTIDIVSSSVNAIEGLMSKGEFVPNALTLNLNVDDSEVDFDIVGSELILNSGKFDIIDGFHRFRAAINTKIKNPDFQFNFILNIMNFTEDKACQYIEQEDKRNKISKSYLASMDKSS
;
A
#
# COMPACT_ATOMS: atom_id res chain seq x y z
N MET A 1 -4.60 -22.97 2.32
CA MET A 1 -4.91 -22.61 0.91
C MET A 1 -3.87 -23.14 -0.05
N LEU A 2 -4.24 -23.59 -1.26
CA LEU A 2 -3.33 -24.06 -2.31
C LEU A 2 -3.13 -22.93 -3.34
N ARG A 3 -1.95 -22.32 -3.33
CA ARG A 3 -1.59 -21.22 -4.26
C ARG A 3 -0.93 -21.84 -5.50
N SER A 4 -1.71 -22.03 -6.56
CA SER A 4 -1.22 -22.55 -7.84
C SER A 4 -0.92 -21.42 -8.82
N GLU A 5 -0.01 -21.65 -9.77
CA GLU A 5 0.30 -20.70 -10.86
C GLU A 5 -0.97 -20.32 -11.64
N ASN A 6 -1.86 -21.28 -11.89
CA ASN A 6 -3.14 -21.06 -12.53
C ASN A 6 -4.04 -20.06 -11.77
N LEU A 7 -4.00 -20.03 -10.42
CA LEU A 7 -4.76 -19.07 -9.63
C LEU A 7 -4.31 -17.61 -9.90
N TYR A 8 -3.01 -17.39 -10.01
CA TYR A 8 -2.47 -16.06 -10.29
C TYR A 8 -2.79 -15.57 -11.70
N GLU A 9 -2.82 -16.46 -12.69
CA GLU A 9 -3.29 -16.14 -14.05
C GLU A 9 -4.77 -15.73 -14.06
N ILE A 10 -5.60 -16.44 -13.29
CA ILE A 10 -7.02 -16.11 -13.10
C ILE A 10 -7.18 -14.74 -12.44
N LEU A 11 -6.42 -14.44 -11.39
CA LEU A 11 -6.44 -13.13 -10.74
C LEU A 11 -6.06 -12.02 -11.72
N ASP A 12 -5.00 -12.19 -12.51
CA ASP A 12 -4.55 -11.21 -13.50
C ASP A 12 -5.62 -10.90 -14.53
N LYS A 13 -6.32 -11.93 -15.00
CA LYS A 13 -7.44 -11.78 -15.93
C LYS A 13 -8.54 -10.89 -15.34
N TYR A 14 -9.00 -11.18 -14.12
CA TYR A 14 -10.11 -10.44 -13.53
C TYR A 14 -9.69 -9.07 -12.99
N PHE A 15 -8.50 -8.92 -12.46
CA PHE A 15 -7.93 -7.62 -12.11
C PHE A 15 -7.85 -6.70 -13.33
N SER A 16 -7.40 -7.21 -14.48
CA SER A 16 -7.41 -6.46 -15.74
C SER A 16 -8.82 -6.04 -16.17
N GLN A 17 -9.84 -6.90 -15.98
CA GLN A 17 -11.23 -6.55 -16.30
C GLN A 17 -11.79 -5.47 -15.37
N ILE A 18 -11.49 -5.55 -14.07
CA ILE A 18 -11.89 -4.52 -13.09
C ILE A 18 -11.27 -3.16 -13.44
N GLN A 19 -9.99 -3.15 -13.84
CA GLN A 19 -9.31 -1.91 -14.23
C GLN A 19 -9.91 -1.27 -15.49
N LYS A 20 -10.29 -2.09 -16.46
CA LYS A 20 -10.77 -1.61 -17.78
C LYS A 20 -12.23 -1.19 -17.79
N ASN A 21 -13.04 -1.69 -16.89
CA ASN A 21 -14.48 -1.54 -16.93
C ASN A 21 -15.05 -1.11 -15.59
N SER A 22 -15.49 0.15 -15.54
CA SER A 22 -16.08 0.76 -14.34
C SER A 22 -17.34 0.03 -13.83
N TYR A 23 -18.08 -0.67 -14.69
CA TYR A 23 -19.20 -1.51 -14.28
C TYR A 23 -18.71 -2.67 -13.41
N TYR A 24 -17.71 -3.43 -13.86
CA TYR A 24 -17.17 -4.54 -13.08
C TYR A 24 -16.52 -4.07 -11.79
N LYS A 25 -15.78 -2.96 -11.83
CA LYS A 25 -15.20 -2.34 -10.63
C LYS A 25 -16.30 -2.09 -9.58
N ARG A 26 -17.38 -1.43 -9.98
CA ARG A 26 -18.49 -1.09 -9.07
C ARG A 26 -19.22 -2.34 -8.55
N GLU A 27 -19.48 -3.33 -9.40
CA GLU A 27 -20.20 -4.53 -8.97
C GLU A 27 -19.36 -5.42 -8.02
N VAL A 28 -18.04 -5.54 -8.26
CA VAL A 28 -17.11 -6.24 -7.35
C VAL A 28 -17.05 -5.51 -6.01
N GLN A 29 -16.87 -4.18 -6.02
CA GLN A 29 -16.87 -3.36 -4.82
C GLN A 29 -18.16 -3.53 -4.02
N LYS A 30 -19.31 -3.41 -4.68
CA LYS A 30 -20.62 -3.56 -4.06
C LYS A 30 -20.81 -4.96 -3.43
N PHE A 31 -20.36 -6.01 -4.10
CA PHE A 31 -20.43 -7.37 -3.59
C PHE A 31 -19.55 -7.55 -2.36
N LEU A 32 -18.27 -7.18 -2.46
CA LEU A 32 -17.29 -7.30 -1.39
C LEU A 32 -17.68 -6.50 -0.15
N MET A 33 -18.10 -5.24 -0.33
CA MET A 33 -18.56 -4.40 0.77
C MET A 33 -19.82 -4.97 1.43
N LYS A 34 -20.82 -5.38 0.64
CA LYS A 34 -22.08 -5.91 1.17
C LYS A 34 -21.91 -7.23 1.92
N LYS A 35 -21.07 -8.14 1.40
CA LYS A 35 -20.96 -9.51 1.94
C LYS A 35 -19.87 -9.62 3.00
N TYR A 36 -18.74 -8.95 2.80
CA TYR A 36 -17.54 -9.11 3.61
C TYR A 36 -17.07 -7.83 4.31
N GLU A 37 -17.74 -6.69 4.07
CA GLU A 37 -17.31 -5.37 4.57
C GLU A 37 -15.89 -5.01 4.12
N TYR A 38 -15.48 -5.55 2.95
CA TYR A 38 -14.15 -5.43 2.39
C TYR A 38 -14.10 -4.27 1.38
N SER A 39 -13.34 -3.23 1.70
CA SER A 39 -13.31 -1.99 0.93
C SER A 39 -12.49 -2.11 -0.36
N ASP A 40 -12.79 -1.27 -1.35
CA ASP A 40 -12.07 -1.24 -2.62
C ASP A 40 -10.63 -0.73 -2.45
N ILE A 41 -10.36 0.13 -1.49
CA ILE A 41 -9.02 0.63 -1.18
C ILE A 41 -8.05 -0.53 -0.90
N GLU A 42 -8.51 -1.57 -0.23
CA GLU A 42 -7.68 -2.71 0.18
C GLU A 42 -7.32 -3.62 -0.99
N TYR A 43 -8.32 -4.14 -1.73
CA TYR A 43 -8.00 -5.03 -2.84
C TYR A 43 -7.39 -4.29 -4.05
N MET A 44 -7.64 -2.98 -4.18
CA MET A 44 -7.00 -2.18 -5.21
C MET A 44 -5.48 -2.15 -5.07
N GLN A 45 -4.91 -2.28 -3.86
CA GLN A 45 -3.46 -2.35 -3.67
C GLN A 45 -2.82 -3.51 -4.46
N TYR A 46 -3.52 -4.64 -4.56
CA TYR A 46 -3.07 -5.79 -5.36
C TYR A 46 -3.30 -5.58 -6.85
N ILE A 47 -4.44 -4.97 -7.23
CA ILE A 47 -4.79 -4.71 -8.63
C ILE A 47 -3.80 -3.74 -9.28
N ILE A 48 -3.42 -2.67 -8.57
CA ILE A 48 -2.46 -1.66 -9.08
C ILE A 48 -1.00 -2.06 -8.89
N GLY A 49 -0.74 -3.15 -8.18
CA GLY A 49 0.61 -3.66 -7.91
C GLY A 49 1.35 -2.93 -6.79
N ALA A 50 0.65 -2.20 -5.92
CA ALA A 50 1.23 -1.64 -4.70
C ALA A 50 1.66 -2.73 -3.73
N LYS A 51 0.89 -3.83 -3.69
CA LYS A 51 1.22 -5.08 -3.01
C LYS A 51 1.31 -6.22 -4.01
N SER A 52 2.16 -7.22 -3.73
CA SER A 52 2.23 -8.43 -4.53
C SER A 52 0.98 -9.29 -4.32
N LYS A 53 0.55 -10.01 -5.34
CA LYS A 53 -0.55 -10.97 -5.23
C LYS A 53 -0.24 -12.12 -4.27
N ASP A 54 1.04 -12.43 -4.07
CA ASP A 54 1.49 -13.42 -3.09
C ASP A 54 1.21 -12.99 -1.65
N GLU A 55 1.05 -11.67 -1.42
CA GLU A 55 0.78 -11.07 -0.13
C GLU A 55 -0.72 -11.02 0.21
N ILE A 56 -1.62 -11.44 -0.71
CA ILE A 56 -3.06 -11.48 -0.45
C ILE A 56 -3.33 -12.52 0.66
N PRO A 57 -3.91 -12.13 1.81
CA PRO A 57 -4.30 -13.09 2.85
C PRO A 57 -5.29 -14.14 2.32
N ASP A 58 -5.27 -15.33 2.89
CA ASP A 58 -6.09 -16.45 2.41
C ASP A 58 -7.61 -16.16 2.48
N ASN A 59 -8.06 -15.43 3.50
CA ASN A 59 -9.45 -14.98 3.61
C ASN A 59 -9.81 -13.94 2.54
N GLU A 60 -8.93 -12.98 2.25
CA GLU A 60 -9.15 -11.98 1.20
C GLU A 60 -9.14 -12.65 -0.19
N MET A 61 -8.26 -13.61 -0.40
CA MET A 61 -8.23 -14.42 -1.61
C MET A 61 -9.57 -15.16 -1.82
N TYR A 62 -10.11 -15.75 -0.74
CA TYR A 62 -11.43 -16.39 -0.77
C TYR A 62 -12.52 -15.39 -1.18
N TRP A 63 -12.54 -14.19 -0.59
CA TRP A 63 -13.54 -13.16 -0.89
C TRP A 63 -13.46 -12.67 -2.33
N LEU A 64 -12.25 -12.50 -2.85
CA LEU A 64 -12.03 -12.10 -4.24
C LEU A 64 -12.52 -13.15 -5.22
N ILE A 65 -12.22 -14.44 -4.99
CA ILE A 65 -12.71 -15.55 -5.85
C ILE A 65 -14.22 -15.63 -5.80
N ASP A 66 -14.83 -15.48 -4.63
CA ASP A 66 -16.29 -15.49 -4.47
C ASP A 66 -16.93 -14.29 -5.20
N ALA A 67 -16.34 -13.10 -5.11
CA ALA A 67 -16.79 -11.94 -5.87
C ALA A 67 -16.68 -12.17 -7.38
N PHE A 68 -15.60 -12.80 -7.85
CA PHE A 68 -15.41 -13.11 -9.27
C PHE A 68 -16.45 -14.13 -9.75
N ASN A 69 -16.73 -15.17 -8.96
CA ASN A 69 -17.79 -16.12 -9.28
C ASN A 69 -19.15 -15.43 -9.44
N ASN A 70 -19.44 -14.48 -8.56
CA ASN A 70 -20.72 -13.78 -8.57
C ASN A 70 -20.83 -12.76 -9.72
N VAL A 71 -19.83 -11.89 -9.86
CA VAL A 71 -19.90 -10.76 -10.78
C VAL A 71 -19.62 -11.16 -12.22
N PHE A 72 -18.64 -12.05 -12.43
CA PHE A 72 -18.26 -12.50 -13.78
C PHE A 72 -18.94 -13.82 -14.17
N ARG A 73 -19.81 -14.36 -13.27
CA ARG A 73 -20.53 -15.64 -13.46
C ARG A 73 -19.58 -16.79 -13.80
N THR A 74 -18.49 -16.87 -13.07
CA THR A 74 -17.51 -17.94 -13.21
C THR A 74 -17.90 -19.13 -12.32
N ASN A 75 -17.34 -20.30 -12.61
CA ASN A 75 -17.55 -21.52 -11.83
C ASN A 75 -16.23 -22.00 -11.20
N MET A 76 -15.48 -21.08 -10.56
CA MET A 76 -14.28 -21.48 -9.85
C MET A 76 -14.68 -22.24 -8.57
N GLU A 77 -14.36 -23.53 -8.55
CA GLU A 77 -14.67 -24.37 -7.39
C GLU A 77 -13.77 -24.01 -6.21
N MET A 78 -14.36 -23.46 -5.15
CA MET A 78 -13.64 -23.07 -3.93
C MET A 78 -12.83 -24.22 -3.33
N LYS A 79 -13.33 -25.46 -3.43
CA LYS A 79 -12.63 -26.64 -2.92
C LYS A 79 -11.32 -26.97 -3.64
N THR A 80 -11.10 -26.41 -4.83
CA THR A 80 -9.81 -26.51 -5.53
C THR A 80 -8.69 -25.77 -4.80
N TYR A 81 -9.04 -24.70 -4.08
CA TYR A 81 -8.08 -23.79 -3.46
C TYR A 81 -8.10 -23.83 -1.93
N PHE A 82 -9.25 -24.18 -1.33
CA PHE A 82 -9.49 -24.13 0.11
C PHE A 82 -10.05 -25.44 0.64
N SER A 83 -9.67 -25.81 1.85
CA SER A 83 -10.28 -26.91 2.59
C SER A 83 -11.70 -26.57 3.03
N ASP A 84 -12.53 -27.58 3.33
CA ASP A 84 -13.90 -27.36 3.82
C ASP A 84 -13.95 -26.49 5.10
N LYS A 85 -12.94 -26.62 5.99
CA LYS A 85 -12.82 -25.80 7.21
C LYS A 85 -12.55 -24.33 6.89
N GLU A 86 -11.66 -24.05 5.94
CA GLU A 86 -11.35 -22.70 5.47
C GLU A 86 -12.55 -22.06 4.79
N ILE A 87 -13.26 -22.80 3.95
CA ILE A 87 -14.49 -22.32 3.28
C ILE A 87 -15.53 -21.87 4.30
N VAL A 88 -15.83 -22.71 5.30
CA VAL A 88 -16.78 -22.36 6.36
C VAL A 88 -16.32 -21.14 7.13
N ARG A 89 -15.04 -21.07 7.51
CA ARG A 89 -14.48 -19.95 8.25
C ARG A 89 -14.51 -18.65 7.45
N PHE A 90 -13.97 -18.64 6.22
CA PHE A 90 -13.81 -17.42 5.44
C PHE A 90 -15.14 -16.90 4.87
N SER A 91 -16.12 -17.77 4.65
CA SER A 91 -17.46 -17.35 4.19
C SER A 91 -18.23 -16.51 5.21
N SER A 92 -17.92 -16.67 6.51
CA SER A 92 -18.55 -15.92 7.60
C SER A 92 -17.71 -14.77 8.14
N LEU A 93 -16.45 -14.69 7.74
CA LEU A 93 -15.53 -13.64 8.22
C LEU A 93 -15.84 -12.31 7.54
N LYS A 94 -15.67 -11.21 8.28
CA LYS A 94 -15.79 -9.83 7.80
C LYS A 94 -14.43 -9.13 7.87
N ALA A 95 -14.21 -8.14 6.98
CA ALA A 95 -12.96 -7.41 6.95
C ALA A 95 -12.70 -6.62 8.26
N ASP A 96 -13.74 -6.03 8.82
CA ASP A 96 -13.61 -5.25 10.07
C ASP A 96 -13.20 -6.10 11.28
N TYR A 97 -13.47 -7.39 11.25
CA TYR A 97 -13.05 -8.30 12.33
C TYR A 97 -11.52 -8.39 12.45
N LEU A 98 -10.77 -8.07 11.40
CA LEU A 98 -9.31 -8.10 11.38
C LEU A 98 -8.67 -6.77 11.83
N LYS A 99 -9.48 -5.69 12.02
CA LYS A 99 -8.97 -4.33 12.22
C LYS A 99 -9.10 -3.79 13.65
N THR A 100 -9.91 -4.41 14.50
CA THR A 100 -10.32 -3.81 15.77
C THR A 100 -9.26 -3.79 16.86
N ASP A 101 -8.23 -4.62 16.78
CA ASP A 101 -7.27 -4.79 17.88
C ASP A 101 -6.01 -3.90 17.77
N ILE A 102 -5.83 -3.16 16.67
CA ILE A 102 -4.62 -2.35 16.48
C ILE A 102 -4.76 -0.89 16.92
N TYR A 103 -5.98 -0.38 17.01
CA TYR A 103 -6.24 0.99 17.46
C TYR A 103 -6.46 1.07 18.98
N PRO A 104 -6.10 2.19 19.61
CA PRO A 104 -5.45 3.37 19.03
C PRO A 104 -3.96 3.17 18.77
N ILE A 105 -3.48 3.69 17.63
CA ILE A 105 -2.04 3.71 17.30
C ILE A 105 -1.44 5.00 17.84
N ARG A 106 -0.32 4.88 18.56
CA ARG A 106 0.37 6.02 19.17
C ARG A 106 1.71 6.25 18.52
N ILE A 107 1.91 7.47 18.04
CA ILE A 107 3.17 7.92 17.44
C ILE A 107 3.74 9.07 18.27
N SER A 108 4.90 8.84 18.89
CA SER A 108 5.50 9.82 19.82
C SER A 108 7.04 9.72 19.77
N PRO A 109 7.77 10.81 19.95
CA PRO A 109 7.25 12.19 19.95
C PRO A 109 6.97 12.70 18.53
N VAL A 110 5.92 13.47 18.33
CA VAL A 110 5.69 14.27 17.13
C VAL A 110 6.01 15.73 17.39
N ILE A 111 6.58 16.40 16.40
CA ILE A 111 6.89 17.83 16.43
C ILE A 111 6.02 18.49 15.38
N GLU A 112 5.19 19.44 15.81
CA GLU A 112 4.34 20.23 14.92
C GLU A 112 5.23 21.18 14.07
N ILE A 113 5.01 21.15 12.76
CA ILE A 113 5.67 22.02 11.79
C ILE A 113 4.67 23.08 11.30
N ALA A 114 3.42 22.69 11.15
CA ALA A 114 2.28 23.54 10.81
C ALA A 114 1.03 22.90 11.40
N GLU A 115 -0.12 23.60 11.38
CA GLU A 115 -1.40 23.15 11.91
C GLU A 115 -1.82 21.74 11.44
N ASP A 116 -1.40 21.36 10.25
CA ASP A 116 -1.75 20.08 9.60
C ASP A 116 -0.51 19.27 9.18
N GLN A 117 0.64 19.51 9.83
CA GLN A 117 1.90 18.83 9.52
C GLN A 117 2.74 18.57 10.76
N TRP A 118 3.24 17.36 10.86
CA TRP A 118 4.10 16.92 11.96
C TRP A 118 5.31 16.15 11.42
N VAL A 119 6.39 16.15 12.18
CA VAL A 119 7.58 15.34 11.90
C VAL A 119 7.92 14.49 13.10
N THR A 120 8.37 13.28 12.84
CA THR A 120 8.85 12.34 13.85
C THR A 120 9.87 11.37 13.27
N LYS A 121 10.29 10.42 14.10
CA LYS A 121 11.10 9.27 13.73
C LYS A 121 10.22 8.01 13.79
N ILE A 122 10.26 7.17 12.75
CA ILE A 122 9.61 5.87 12.76
C ILE A 122 10.64 4.75 12.63
N SER A 123 10.56 3.74 13.50
CA SER A 123 11.39 2.54 13.39
C SER A 123 10.86 1.60 12.30
N ILE A 124 11.76 0.78 11.77
CA ILE A 124 11.38 -0.27 10.81
C ILE A 124 10.41 -1.28 11.42
N ASP A 125 10.48 -1.54 12.72
CA ASP A 125 9.56 -2.46 13.39
C ASP A 125 8.14 -1.93 13.41
N LEU A 126 7.93 -0.66 13.80
CA LEU A 126 6.63 -0.02 13.76
C LEU A 126 6.12 0.15 12.32
N LEU A 127 7.01 0.48 11.38
CA LEU A 127 6.67 0.59 9.96
C LEU A 127 6.23 -0.77 9.39
N LYS A 128 6.85 -1.86 9.83
CA LYS A 128 6.49 -3.24 9.46
C LYS A 128 5.13 -3.62 10.05
N GLU A 129 4.85 -3.23 11.29
CA GLU A 129 3.55 -3.40 11.92
C GLU A 129 2.45 -2.67 11.12
N PHE A 130 2.71 -1.41 10.71
CA PHE A 130 1.79 -0.68 9.84
C PHE A 130 1.56 -1.38 8.50
N TYR A 131 2.61 -1.95 7.92
CA TYR A 131 2.53 -2.71 6.69
C TYR A 131 1.70 -3.99 6.85
N ASP A 132 1.94 -4.78 7.90
CA ASP A 132 1.25 -6.04 8.18
C ASP A 132 -0.26 -5.83 8.42
N ASN A 133 -0.59 -4.72 9.09
CA ASN A 133 -1.97 -4.33 9.38
C ASN A 133 -2.61 -3.48 8.27
N GLN A 134 -1.94 -3.34 7.12
CA GLN A 134 -2.46 -2.61 5.95
C GLN A 134 -2.82 -1.14 6.22
N LEU A 135 -2.11 -0.51 7.16
CA LEU A 135 -2.36 0.88 7.55
C LEU A 135 -1.76 1.90 6.58
N ILE A 136 -0.79 1.48 5.75
CA ILE A 136 -0.20 2.32 4.72
C ILE A 136 -0.70 1.87 3.37
N ILE A 137 -1.39 2.77 2.68
CA ILE A 137 -1.96 2.53 1.35
C ILE A 137 -1.30 3.44 0.30
N TYR A 138 -1.30 2.96 -0.93
CA TYR A 138 -0.95 3.77 -2.10
C TYR A 138 -2.24 4.30 -2.73
N ASN A 139 -2.51 5.59 -2.57
CA ASN A 139 -3.69 6.21 -3.14
C ASN A 139 -3.35 6.74 -4.56
N PRO A 140 -3.92 6.16 -5.64
CA PRO A 140 -3.63 6.61 -7.00
C PRO A 140 -4.07 8.05 -7.31
N ARG A 141 -4.94 8.65 -6.48
CA ARG A 141 -5.42 10.02 -6.68
C ARG A 141 -4.41 11.06 -6.19
N THR A 142 -3.64 10.70 -5.14
CA THR A 142 -2.64 11.55 -4.52
C THR A 142 -1.21 11.17 -4.91
N GLN A 143 -1.03 10.33 -5.91
CA GLN A 143 0.26 9.83 -6.36
C GLN A 143 0.48 10.11 -7.85
N ARG A 144 1.73 9.96 -8.30
CA ARG A 144 2.08 10.02 -9.72
C ARG A 144 1.17 9.10 -10.54
N GLN A 145 0.81 9.53 -11.75
CA GLN A 145 -0.07 8.76 -12.65
C GLN A 145 0.39 7.31 -12.79
N LEU A 146 -0.57 6.41 -12.72
CA LEU A 146 -0.33 4.98 -12.97
C LEU A 146 0.23 4.79 -14.38
N LYS A 147 1.28 4.00 -14.51
CA LYS A 147 1.81 3.61 -15.82
C LYS A 147 0.83 2.72 -16.55
N GLN A 148 0.50 3.12 -17.77
CA GLN A 148 -0.25 2.29 -18.69
C GLN A 148 0.67 1.21 -19.26
N ARG A 149 0.39 -0.05 -18.98
CA ARG A 149 1.04 -1.20 -19.63
C ARG A 149 0.11 -1.79 -20.67
N ARG A 150 0.62 -1.95 -21.90
CA ARG A 150 -0.08 -2.63 -23.01
C ARG A 150 0.53 -4.01 -23.22
N ARG A 151 -0.29 -5.05 -23.21
CA ARG A 151 0.09 -6.41 -23.57
C ARG A 151 -0.90 -6.89 -24.65
N GLY A 152 -0.51 -6.71 -25.92
CA GLY A 152 -1.44 -6.90 -27.04
C GLY A 152 -2.55 -5.85 -27.02
N GLN A 153 -3.81 -6.30 -27.03
CA GLN A 153 -4.98 -5.42 -26.88
C GLN A 153 -5.28 -5.07 -25.43
N ASP A 154 -4.58 -5.70 -24.47
CA ASP A 154 -4.81 -5.50 -23.06
C ASP A 154 -4.07 -4.29 -22.53
N VAL A 155 -4.82 -3.38 -21.89
CA VAL A 155 -4.33 -2.19 -21.21
C VAL A 155 -4.52 -2.41 -19.72
N SER A 156 -3.44 -2.38 -18.94
CA SER A 156 -3.47 -2.39 -17.48
C SER A 156 -2.79 -1.14 -16.93
N TYR A 157 -3.25 -0.67 -15.79
CA TYR A 157 -2.66 0.46 -15.07
C TYR A 157 -1.97 -0.07 -13.82
N THR A 158 -0.68 0.17 -13.71
CA THR A 158 0.11 -0.26 -12.55
C THR A 158 0.89 0.91 -12.00
N ILE A 159 1.20 0.86 -10.71
CA ILE A 159 2.16 1.78 -10.13
C ILE A 159 3.48 1.65 -10.89
N ASP A 160 4.14 2.77 -11.15
CA ASP A 160 5.49 2.76 -11.70
C ASP A 160 6.50 2.37 -10.61
N ILE A 161 6.38 1.14 -10.12
CA ILE A 161 7.42 0.57 -9.26
C ILE A 161 8.59 0.22 -10.17
N VAL A 162 9.62 1.03 -10.10
CA VAL A 162 10.90 0.70 -10.73
C VAL A 162 11.57 -0.34 -9.84
N SER A 163 11.36 -1.63 -10.12
CA SER A 163 11.92 -2.74 -9.33
C SER A 163 13.43 -2.62 -9.15
N SER A 164 14.14 -2.10 -10.15
CA SER A 164 15.58 -1.81 -10.03
C SER A 164 15.90 -0.76 -8.95
N SER A 165 15.03 0.24 -8.76
CA SER A 165 15.20 1.23 -7.70
C SER A 165 14.96 0.62 -6.32
N VAL A 166 13.92 -0.19 -6.16
CA VAL A 166 13.65 -0.92 -4.90
C VAL A 166 14.82 -1.82 -4.57
N ASN A 167 15.31 -2.62 -5.53
CA ASN A 167 16.42 -3.55 -5.34
C ASN A 167 17.75 -2.82 -5.01
N ALA A 168 18.00 -1.68 -5.64
CA ALA A 168 19.18 -0.86 -5.35
C ALA A 168 19.15 -0.32 -3.91
N ILE A 169 18.00 0.21 -3.46
CA ILE A 169 17.83 0.72 -2.09
C ILE A 169 17.95 -0.44 -1.08
N GLU A 170 17.32 -1.60 -1.37
CA GLU A 170 17.41 -2.80 -0.54
C GLU A 170 18.89 -3.27 -0.40
N GLY A 171 19.66 -3.23 -1.49
CA GLY A 171 21.08 -3.53 -1.46
C GLY A 171 21.90 -2.62 -0.56
N LEU A 172 21.59 -1.30 -0.57
CA LEU A 172 22.23 -0.34 0.34
C LEU A 172 21.82 -0.56 1.80
N MET A 173 20.52 -0.82 2.06
CA MET A 173 20.01 -1.10 3.40
C MET A 173 20.64 -2.36 3.99
N SER A 174 20.74 -3.43 3.21
CA SER A 174 21.34 -4.71 3.64
C SER A 174 22.82 -4.58 3.98
N LYS A 175 23.53 -3.60 3.41
CA LYS A 175 24.94 -3.30 3.70
C LYS A 175 25.14 -2.28 4.81
N GLY A 176 24.08 -1.65 5.29
CA GLY A 176 24.17 -0.53 6.24
C GLY A 176 24.66 0.77 5.61
N GLU A 177 24.63 0.89 4.29
CA GLU A 177 25.11 2.05 3.52
C GLU A 177 23.98 3.04 3.18
N PHE A 178 22.72 2.68 3.46
CA PHE A 178 21.59 3.56 3.16
C PHE A 178 21.47 4.68 4.19
N VAL A 179 21.52 5.93 3.72
CA VAL A 179 21.39 7.12 4.57
C VAL A 179 19.90 7.37 4.86
N PRO A 180 19.49 7.51 6.15
CA PRO A 180 18.12 7.81 6.51
C PRO A 180 17.59 9.07 5.84
N ASN A 181 16.41 8.97 5.26
CA ASN A 181 15.68 10.10 4.70
C ASN A 181 14.18 10.00 5.02
N ALA A 182 13.38 10.94 4.52
CA ALA A 182 11.99 11.04 4.91
C ALA A 182 11.07 10.07 4.14
N LEU A 183 10.07 9.55 4.84
CA LEU A 183 8.81 9.08 4.27
C LEU A 183 7.75 10.15 4.55
N THR A 184 6.81 10.33 3.64
CA THR A 184 5.68 11.26 3.82
C THR A 184 4.37 10.49 3.75
N LEU A 185 3.64 10.52 4.85
CA LEU A 185 2.33 9.88 5.01
C LEU A 185 1.26 10.95 5.21
N ASN A 186 0.06 10.74 4.70
CA ASN A 186 -1.08 11.64 4.83
C ASN A 186 -2.26 10.94 5.49
N LEU A 187 -2.81 11.54 6.52
CA LEU A 187 -4.13 11.25 7.06
C LEU A 187 -5.13 12.07 6.25
N ASN A 188 -5.83 11.44 5.32
CA ASN A 188 -6.67 12.12 4.35
C ASN A 188 -7.90 12.73 5.02
N VAL A 189 -8.04 14.05 5.00
CA VAL A 189 -9.19 14.79 5.56
C VAL A 189 -10.51 14.40 4.87
N ASP A 190 -10.45 14.04 3.58
CA ASP A 190 -11.62 13.68 2.80
C ASP A 190 -12.12 12.25 3.10
N ASP A 191 -11.34 11.48 3.88
CA ASP A 191 -11.71 10.14 4.32
C ASP A 191 -12.43 10.19 5.67
N SER A 192 -13.72 9.89 5.67
CA SER A 192 -14.55 9.89 6.87
C SER A 192 -14.20 8.78 7.89
N GLU A 193 -13.36 7.81 7.52
CA GLU A 193 -12.89 6.77 8.43
C GLU A 193 -11.67 7.24 9.26
N VAL A 194 -11.02 8.35 8.88
CA VAL A 194 -9.85 8.87 9.57
C VAL A 194 -10.28 9.67 10.80
N ASP A 195 -9.86 9.20 11.96
CA ASP A 195 -10.04 9.88 13.26
C ASP A 195 -8.74 9.82 14.07
N PHE A 196 -8.23 10.97 14.47
CA PHE A 196 -7.02 11.09 15.26
C PHE A 196 -7.01 12.32 16.17
N ASP A 197 -6.21 12.26 17.23
CA ASP A 197 -5.99 13.33 18.18
C ASP A 197 -4.50 13.68 18.27
N ILE A 198 -4.20 14.94 18.58
CA ILE A 198 -2.87 15.36 19.03
C ILE A 198 -2.95 15.72 20.50
N VAL A 199 -2.25 14.95 21.34
CA VAL A 199 -2.22 15.17 22.79
C VAL A 199 -0.77 15.42 23.23
N GLY A 200 -0.44 16.66 23.48
CA GLY A 200 0.94 17.10 23.75
C GLY A 200 1.83 16.84 22.53
N SER A 201 2.81 15.94 22.66
CA SER A 201 3.68 15.52 21.57
C SER A 201 3.34 14.11 21.05
N GLU A 202 2.13 13.65 21.23
CA GLU A 202 1.69 12.34 20.77
C GLU A 202 0.56 12.48 19.74
N LEU A 203 0.68 11.81 18.61
CA LEU A 203 -0.40 11.59 17.67
C LEU A 203 -1.04 10.25 18.00
N ILE A 204 -2.35 10.26 18.21
CA ILE A 204 -3.16 9.09 18.54
C ILE A 204 -4.13 8.87 17.38
N LEU A 205 -3.87 7.86 16.55
CA LEU A 205 -4.79 7.46 15.48
C LEU A 205 -5.82 6.48 16.06
N ASN A 206 -7.07 6.90 16.11
CA ASN A 206 -8.20 6.12 16.64
C ASN A 206 -8.82 5.22 15.56
N SER A 207 -8.77 5.66 14.29
CA SER A 207 -9.20 4.87 13.12
C SER A 207 -8.62 5.45 11.83
N GLY A 208 -8.73 4.71 10.71
CA GLY A 208 -8.31 5.14 9.39
C GLY A 208 -6.92 4.64 8.97
N LYS A 209 -6.43 5.14 7.85
CA LYS A 209 -5.17 4.71 7.22
C LYS A 209 -4.36 5.89 6.75
N PHE A 210 -3.10 5.65 6.48
CA PHE A 210 -2.18 6.62 5.90
C PHE A 210 -2.07 6.42 4.40
N ASP A 211 -2.27 7.48 3.62
CA ASP A 211 -1.83 7.54 2.23
C ASP A 211 -0.31 7.79 2.18
N ILE A 212 0.47 6.96 1.52
CA ILE A 212 1.88 7.25 1.30
C ILE A 212 2.04 8.24 0.16
N ILE A 213 2.48 9.48 0.46
CA ILE A 213 2.64 10.57 -0.50
C ILE A 213 4.00 10.53 -1.18
N ASP A 214 5.07 10.32 -0.40
CA ASP A 214 6.43 10.16 -0.92
C ASP A 214 7.19 9.07 -0.19
N GLY A 215 8.16 8.48 -0.89
CA GLY A 215 9.02 7.46 -0.34
C GLY A 215 8.58 6.02 -0.56
N PHE A 216 7.61 5.76 -1.43
CA PHE A 216 7.07 4.41 -1.64
C PHE A 216 8.15 3.36 -1.98
N HIS A 217 9.13 3.69 -2.84
CA HIS A 217 10.24 2.77 -3.15
C HIS A 217 11.11 2.48 -1.91
N ARG A 218 11.36 3.48 -1.07
CA ARG A 218 12.13 3.36 0.19
C ARG A 218 11.38 2.50 1.20
N PHE A 219 10.09 2.75 1.33
CA PHE A 219 9.18 1.95 2.15
C PHE A 219 9.20 0.48 1.74
N ARG A 220 8.98 0.18 0.45
CA ARG A 220 9.00 -1.20 -0.06
C ARG A 220 10.35 -1.87 0.14
N ALA A 221 11.45 -1.19 -0.12
CA ALA A 221 12.80 -1.72 0.09
C ALA A 221 13.06 -2.05 1.57
N ALA A 222 12.64 -1.17 2.49
CA ALA A 222 12.81 -1.38 3.92
C ALA A 222 12.00 -2.59 4.41
N ILE A 223 10.73 -2.71 3.99
CA ILE A 223 9.88 -3.86 4.31
C ILE A 223 10.49 -5.15 3.78
N ASN A 224 10.95 -5.18 2.52
CA ASN A 224 11.60 -6.35 1.94
C ASN A 224 12.87 -6.73 2.71
N THR A 225 13.69 -5.73 3.10
CA THR A 225 14.90 -5.96 3.89
C THR A 225 14.56 -6.56 5.25
N LYS A 226 13.53 -6.04 5.94
CA LYS A 226 13.07 -6.53 7.25
C LYS A 226 12.51 -7.95 7.16
N ILE A 227 11.78 -8.28 6.09
CA ILE A 227 11.27 -9.65 5.86
C ILE A 227 12.42 -10.64 5.65
N LYS A 228 13.45 -10.24 4.89
CA LYS A 228 14.63 -11.11 4.63
C LYS A 228 15.56 -11.21 5.82
N ASN A 229 15.67 -10.16 6.60
CA ASN A 229 16.50 -10.09 7.81
C ASN A 229 15.67 -9.55 8.98
N PRO A 230 15.05 -10.40 9.81
CA PRO A 230 14.25 -10.00 10.96
C PRO A 230 15.01 -9.13 11.99
N ASP A 231 16.33 -9.24 12.05
CA ASP A 231 17.18 -8.44 12.95
C ASP A 231 17.55 -7.07 12.39
N PHE A 232 17.13 -6.76 11.15
CA PHE A 232 17.38 -5.46 10.53
C PHE A 232 16.75 -4.33 11.35
N GLN A 233 17.57 -3.35 11.72
CA GLN A 233 17.16 -2.16 12.47
C GLN A 233 17.45 -0.91 11.64
N PHE A 234 16.43 -0.08 11.50
CA PHE A 234 16.53 1.18 10.75
C PHE A 234 15.48 2.18 11.24
N ASN A 235 15.76 3.47 11.06
CA ASN A 235 14.79 4.53 11.36
C ASN A 235 14.65 5.46 10.16
N PHE A 236 13.45 5.87 9.87
CA PHE A 236 13.14 6.93 8.92
C PHE A 236 12.76 8.23 9.64
N ILE A 237 12.98 9.35 8.97
CA ILE A 237 12.24 10.57 9.27
C ILE A 237 10.83 10.34 8.73
N LEU A 238 9.81 10.59 9.53
CA LEU A 238 8.41 10.48 9.12
C LEU A 238 7.78 11.88 9.11
N ASN A 239 7.38 12.34 7.95
CA ASN A 239 6.49 13.48 7.80
C ASN A 239 5.05 12.95 7.81
N ILE A 240 4.22 13.48 8.72
CA ILE A 240 2.79 13.18 8.80
C ILE A 240 2.05 14.45 8.38
N MET A 241 1.11 14.30 7.47
CA MET A 241 0.25 15.37 6.98
C MET A 241 -1.22 15.03 7.21
N ASN A 242 -2.05 16.05 7.35
CA ASN A 242 -3.50 15.94 7.36
C ASN A 242 -4.07 16.84 6.26
N PHE A 243 -3.90 16.41 5.02
CA PHE A 243 -4.27 17.16 3.83
C PHE A 243 -5.51 16.56 3.17
N THR A 244 -6.27 17.43 2.49
CA THR A 244 -7.23 16.99 1.46
C THR A 244 -6.49 16.39 0.27
N GLU A 245 -7.20 15.62 -0.59
CA GLU A 245 -6.61 15.09 -1.84
C GLU A 245 -6.00 16.22 -2.70
N ASP A 246 -6.68 17.35 -2.83
CA ASP A 246 -6.21 18.50 -3.62
C ASP A 246 -4.92 19.10 -3.05
N LYS A 247 -4.83 19.27 -1.74
CA LYS A 247 -3.62 19.80 -1.08
C LYS A 247 -2.45 18.82 -1.18
N ALA A 248 -2.72 17.53 -1.06
CA ALA A 248 -1.71 16.48 -1.26
C ALA A 248 -1.16 16.50 -2.70
N CYS A 249 -2.02 16.65 -3.71
CA CYS A 249 -1.60 16.80 -5.11
C CYS A 249 -0.72 18.04 -5.31
N GLN A 250 -1.10 19.19 -4.75
CA GLN A 250 -0.28 20.42 -4.81
C GLN A 250 1.09 20.24 -4.16
N TYR A 251 1.16 19.53 -3.03
CA TYR A 251 2.42 19.21 -2.37
C TYR A 251 3.33 18.37 -3.28
N ILE A 252 2.79 17.33 -3.93
CA ILE A 252 3.54 16.48 -4.86
C ILE A 252 4.07 17.29 -6.05
N GLU A 253 3.24 18.17 -6.62
CA GLU A 253 3.67 19.06 -7.70
C GLU A 253 4.82 19.98 -7.27
N GLN A 254 4.78 20.49 -6.03
CA GLN A 254 5.85 21.33 -5.47
C GLN A 254 7.14 20.53 -5.34
N GLU A 255 7.08 19.29 -4.85
CA GLU A 255 8.23 18.39 -4.72
C GLU A 255 8.82 18.03 -6.11
N ASP A 256 7.99 17.80 -7.11
CA ASP A 256 8.42 17.41 -8.46
C ASP A 256 9.06 18.60 -9.24
N LYS A 257 8.73 19.83 -8.87
CA LYS A 257 9.32 21.05 -9.44
C LYS A 257 10.72 21.37 -8.90
N ARG A 258 11.24 20.60 -7.92
CA ARG A 258 12.61 20.77 -7.45
C ARG A 258 13.62 20.58 -8.58
N ASN A 259 14.64 21.44 -8.63
CA ASN A 259 15.71 21.34 -9.63
C ASN A 259 16.44 20.00 -9.50
N LYS A 260 16.34 19.18 -10.54
CA LYS A 260 17.06 17.91 -10.60
C LYS A 260 18.54 18.17 -10.81
N ILE A 261 19.38 17.61 -9.95
CA ILE A 261 20.84 17.63 -10.15
C ILE A 261 21.15 16.89 -11.46
N SER A 262 21.93 17.52 -12.35
CA SER A 262 22.24 16.91 -13.65
C SER A 262 23.06 15.62 -13.48
N LYS A 263 22.81 14.64 -14.33
CA LYS A 263 23.57 13.37 -14.33
C LYS A 263 25.07 13.59 -14.53
N SER A 264 25.46 14.60 -15.31
CA SER A 264 26.87 14.96 -15.53
C SER A 264 27.53 15.50 -14.26
N TYR A 265 26.80 16.27 -13.46
CA TYR A 265 27.31 16.74 -12.17
C TYR A 265 27.49 15.59 -11.17
N LEU A 266 26.47 14.70 -11.06
CA LEU A 266 26.59 13.50 -10.21
C LEU A 266 27.78 12.62 -10.62
N ALA A 267 27.98 12.39 -11.93
CA ALA A 267 29.11 11.63 -12.44
C ALA A 267 30.47 12.30 -12.19
N SER A 268 30.51 13.63 -12.00
CA SER A 268 31.74 14.35 -11.60
C SER A 268 32.08 14.17 -10.13
N MET A 269 31.08 13.96 -9.27
CA MET A 269 31.30 13.67 -7.83
C MET A 269 31.84 12.25 -7.60
N ASP A 270 31.40 11.26 -8.40
CA ASP A 270 31.91 9.87 -8.32
C ASP A 270 33.38 9.73 -8.74
N LYS A 271 33.93 10.68 -9.50
CA LYS A 271 35.32 10.66 -9.95
C LYS A 271 36.30 11.30 -8.97
N SER A 272 35.82 11.84 -7.86
CA SER A 272 36.65 12.53 -6.84
C SER A 272 36.85 11.73 -5.55
N SER A 273 36.45 10.44 -5.54
CA SER A 273 36.67 9.49 -4.42
C SER A 273 37.74 8.41 -4.76
#